data_fbb606acac91d09b4ac82344121692d1
#
_entry.id   fbb606acac91d09b4ac82344121692d1
#
_cell.length_a   1.000
_cell.length_b   1.000
_cell.length_c   1.000
_cell.angle_alpha   90.00
_cell.angle_beta   90.00
_cell.angle_gamma   90.00
#
_symmetry.space_group_name_H-M   'P 1'
#
loop_
_entity.id
_entity.type
_entity.pdbx_description
1 polymer ?
#
loop_
_entity_poly.entity_id
_entity_poly.type
_entity_poly.pdbx_seq_one_letter_code
_entity_poly.pdbx_strand_id
1 'polypeptide(L)'
;MSVAFPSAFGASRHLAALLSLWIGLSVVPPSAATPLPKQPTKHAKTGKHTGAQKMGAKGHKGQRAQPHASKATPTDGYASRPDAMQWADEAATRMDLPADWVRQQIGQARRIPLIEQLVLPAPSPVAKNWAAYRSRFIEPRRIEAGAAFWQRHQATLAKAEQAYGVPASIIVGIIGVETLFGQHMGNFRILDALATLAFDFPQAHPRARERQAFFQGELDHFLRMAQRSGNDAQSYRGSYAGAMGLPQFMPSSWSHYAVDFDGDGRIDLFNSPADAIGSVANYFKAFQWKAGMPTHYPVTVTPGQTDMDTLLAPDILPTFSVESFTSKGAQLQGPALQHNGLLALIELRNGEAAPSYVAGTENFYAVTRYNWSSYYAMAVIELGQAVAERMGR
;
A
#
# COMPACT_ATOMS: atom_id res chain seq x y z
N MET A 1 51.90 16.27 13.78
CA MET A 1 51.49 15.59 12.54
C MET A 1 50.00 15.35 12.62
N SER A 2 49.23 16.26 11.99
CA SER A 2 47.78 16.22 11.89
C SER A 2 47.39 15.35 10.70
N VAL A 3 46.52 14.37 10.90
CA VAL A 3 45.89 13.61 9.80
C VAL A 3 44.43 14.03 9.71
N ALA A 4 44.10 14.68 8.62
CA ALA A 4 42.76 15.12 8.26
C ALA A 4 41.94 13.98 7.73
N PHE A 5 40.66 13.85 8.18
CA PHE A 5 39.63 12.98 7.59
C PHE A 5 38.85 13.78 6.55
N PRO A 6 38.53 13.19 5.38
CA PRO A 6 37.67 13.85 4.42
C PRO A 6 36.19 13.62 4.77
N SER A 7 35.41 14.71 4.72
CA SER A 7 33.97 14.76 4.82
C SER A 7 33.33 14.17 3.56
N ALA A 8 32.50 13.11 3.70
CA ALA A 8 31.62 12.62 2.65
C ALA A 8 30.19 13.17 2.86
N PHE A 9 29.89 14.28 2.19
CA PHE A 9 28.51 14.73 1.92
C PHE A 9 28.14 14.25 0.51
N GLY A 10 27.11 13.43 0.38
CA GLY A 10 26.60 13.05 -0.94
C GLY A 10 25.79 11.76 -0.97
N ALA A 11 24.68 11.67 -0.23
CA ALA A 11 23.69 10.62 -0.48
C ALA A 11 22.32 11.01 0.09
N SER A 12 21.56 11.80 -0.63
CA SER A 12 20.14 12.07 -0.27
C SER A 12 19.33 12.53 -1.48
N ARG A 13 19.17 11.70 -2.52
CA ARG A 13 18.29 12.02 -3.65
C ARG A 13 17.46 10.84 -4.20
N HIS A 14 17.46 9.66 -3.59
CA HIS A 14 16.73 8.49 -4.12
C HIS A 14 15.64 7.93 -3.21
N LEU A 15 15.24 8.61 -2.14
CA LEU A 15 14.22 8.10 -1.21
C LEU A 15 12.77 8.45 -1.58
N ALA A 16 12.54 9.34 -2.53
CA ALA A 16 11.18 9.81 -2.88
C ALA A 16 10.39 8.88 -3.81
N ALA A 17 11.01 7.85 -4.37
CA ALA A 17 10.39 7.01 -5.41
C ALA A 17 9.69 5.74 -4.86
N LEU A 18 9.74 5.47 -3.56
CA LEU A 18 9.24 4.21 -2.99
C LEU A 18 7.78 4.24 -2.51
N LEU A 19 7.14 5.41 -2.45
CA LEU A 19 5.79 5.56 -1.90
C LEU A 19 4.67 5.70 -2.94
N SER A 20 4.95 5.62 -4.23
CA SER A 20 3.94 5.87 -5.27
C SER A 20 3.00 4.69 -5.58
N LEU A 21 3.07 3.56 -4.87
CA LEU A 21 2.23 2.38 -5.14
C LEU A 21 1.00 2.23 -4.21
N TRP A 22 0.75 3.16 -3.31
CA TRP A 22 -0.27 3.04 -2.25
C TRP A 22 -1.72 3.38 -2.66
N ILE A 23 -2.08 3.47 -3.94
CA ILE A 23 -3.38 4.00 -4.36
C ILE A 23 -4.30 2.92 -4.95
N GLY A 24 -4.27 1.71 -4.38
CA GLY A 24 -5.13 0.61 -4.84
C GLY A 24 -6.21 0.14 -3.87
N LEU A 25 -6.38 0.73 -2.70
CA LEU A 25 -7.33 0.22 -1.72
C LEU A 25 -8.77 0.67 -2.01
N SER A 26 -9.53 -0.23 -2.65
CA SER A 26 -10.98 -0.25 -2.52
C SER A 26 -11.33 -1.26 -1.43
N VAL A 27 -11.56 -0.79 -0.21
CA VAL A 27 -12.30 -1.57 0.78
C VAL A 27 -13.76 -1.51 0.36
N VAL A 28 -14.21 -2.49 -0.42
CA VAL A 28 -15.63 -2.75 -0.63
C VAL A 28 -16.01 -3.80 0.41
N PRO A 29 -16.98 -3.55 1.31
CA PRO A 29 -17.56 -4.60 2.11
C PRO A 29 -18.22 -5.64 1.19
N PRO A 30 -18.33 -6.92 1.57
CA PRO A 30 -18.95 -7.93 0.74
C PRO A 30 -20.45 -7.63 0.59
N SER A 31 -20.81 -7.00 -0.52
CA SER A 31 -22.20 -6.90 -0.98
C SER A 31 -22.39 -7.86 -2.14
N ALA A 32 -23.53 -8.56 -2.14
CA ALA A 32 -23.89 -9.62 -3.03
C ALA A 32 -23.66 -9.30 -4.52
N ALA A 33 -23.17 -10.28 -5.25
CA ALA A 33 -22.89 -10.22 -6.67
C ALA A 33 -24.15 -9.89 -7.49
N THR A 34 -24.10 -8.76 -8.22
CA THR A 34 -25.02 -8.47 -9.32
C THR A 34 -24.21 -8.49 -10.62
N PRO A 35 -24.67 -9.17 -11.69
CA PRO A 35 -23.92 -9.29 -12.94
C PRO A 35 -23.85 -7.96 -13.71
N LEU A 36 -22.67 -7.63 -14.23
CA LEU A 36 -22.43 -6.46 -15.06
C LEU A 36 -22.92 -6.67 -16.51
N PRO A 37 -23.48 -5.64 -17.17
CA PRO A 37 -23.88 -5.70 -18.58
C PRO A 37 -22.66 -5.59 -19.51
N LYS A 38 -22.71 -6.37 -20.61
CA LYS A 38 -21.74 -6.40 -21.69
C LYS A 38 -21.67 -5.07 -22.44
N GLN A 39 -20.47 -4.52 -22.64
CA GLN A 39 -20.23 -3.39 -23.54
C GLN A 39 -19.82 -3.88 -24.95
N PRO A 40 -20.22 -3.14 -26.01
CA PRO A 40 -19.95 -3.54 -27.39
C PRO A 40 -18.57 -3.07 -27.86
N THR A 41 -17.88 -3.95 -28.58
CA THR A 41 -16.62 -3.71 -29.29
C THR A 41 -16.81 -2.75 -30.48
N LYS A 42 -16.00 -1.71 -30.59
CA LYS A 42 -15.86 -0.90 -31.82
C LYS A 42 -14.45 -1.03 -32.38
N HIS A 43 -14.39 -1.57 -33.60
CA HIS A 43 -13.22 -1.56 -34.48
C HIS A 43 -12.86 -0.14 -34.90
N ALA A 44 -11.58 0.22 -34.88
CA ALA A 44 -11.07 1.42 -35.52
C ALA A 44 -9.99 1.08 -36.56
N LYS A 45 -10.19 1.64 -37.75
CA LYS A 45 -9.39 1.45 -38.95
C LYS A 45 -8.08 2.25 -38.90
N THR A 46 -7.07 1.64 -39.53
CA THR A 46 -5.76 2.20 -39.89
C THR A 46 -5.85 3.39 -40.85
N GLY A 47 -5.05 4.43 -40.57
CA GLY A 47 -4.74 5.51 -41.53
C GLY A 47 -3.25 5.89 -41.41
N LYS A 48 -2.48 5.60 -42.46
CA LYS A 48 -1.11 6.06 -42.69
C LYS A 48 -1.12 7.52 -43.14
N HIS A 49 -0.24 8.38 -42.62
CA HIS A 49 0.33 9.46 -43.38
C HIS A 49 1.77 9.78 -42.95
N THR A 50 2.63 9.76 -43.94
CA THR A 50 4.03 10.17 -44.01
C THR A 50 4.14 11.69 -44.11
N GLY A 51 5.22 12.26 -43.53
CA GLY A 51 5.59 13.65 -43.80
C GLY A 51 6.80 14.10 -42.99
N ALA A 52 8.00 13.96 -43.58
CA ALA A 52 9.24 14.50 -43.04
C ALA A 52 9.43 15.96 -43.46
N GLN A 53 9.85 16.84 -42.57
CA GLN A 53 10.57 18.05 -42.91
C GLN A 53 11.59 18.42 -41.84
N LYS A 54 12.85 18.54 -42.31
CA LYS A 54 14.00 19.13 -41.62
C LYS A 54 13.99 20.67 -41.78
N MET A 55 14.52 21.36 -40.76
CA MET A 55 15.33 22.61 -40.76
C MET A 55 15.18 23.24 -39.36
N GLY A 56 16.15 23.74 -38.66
CA GLY A 56 17.42 24.35 -38.90
C GLY A 56 17.84 25.01 -37.59
N ALA A 57 19.09 24.82 -37.17
CA ALA A 57 19.66 25.35 -35.95
C ALA A 57 19.86 26.86 -35.96
N LYS A 58 19.53 27.58 -34.88
CA LYS A 58 20.18 28.83 -34.48
C LYS A 58 20.24 28.92 -32.95
N GLY A 59 21.46 28.98 -32.46
CA GLY A 59 21.76 29.14 -31.04
C GLY A 59 21.44 30.55 -30.54
N HIS A 60 20.89 30.59 -29.34
CA HIS A 60 20.88 31.80 -28.52
C HIS A 60 21.38 31.42 -27.12
N LYS A 61 22.48 32.04 -26.72
CA LYS A 61 22.95 32.06 -25.34
C LYS A 61 21.94 32.87 -24.52
N GLY A 62 21.13 32.21 -23.72
CA GLY A 62 20.26 32.82 -22.71
C GLY A 62 20.82 32.58 -21.32
N GLN A 63 21.05 33.64 -20.60
CA GLN A 63 21.51 33.68 -19.19
C GLN A 63 20.61 32.80 -18.31
N ARG A 64 21.28 32.00 -17.53
CA ARG A 64 20.67 31.12 -16.51
C ARG A 64 20.18 31.99 -15.35
N ALA A 65 18.90 32.37 -15.37
CA ALA A 65 18.22 32.95 -14.23
C ALA A 65 18.15 31.88 -13.12
N GLN A 66 18.74 32.19 -11.98
CA GLN A 66 18.53 31.40 -10.76
C GLN A 66 17.05 31.50 -10.38
N PRO A 67 16.38 30.39 -10.06
CA PRO A 67 15.04 30.48 -9.52
C PRO A 67 15.14 31.12 -8.12
N HIS A 68 14.64 32.34 -8.01
CA HIS A 68 14.32 32.92 -6.71
C HIS A 68 13.39 31.97 -5.98
N ALA A 69 13.83 31.46 -4.82
CA ALA A 69 12.95 30.80 -3.89
C ALA A 69 11.86 31.81 -3.52
N SER A 70 10.67 31.66 -4.11
CA SER A 70 9.50 32.39 -3.68
C SER A 70 9.27 32.00 -2.23
N LYS A 71 9.33 32.98 -1.33
CA LYS A 71 8.87 32.84 0.05
C LYS A 71 7.44 32.32 -0.04
N ALA A 72 7.24 31.06 0.34
CA ALA A 72 5.91 30.49 0.49
C ALA A 72 5.15 31.40 1.45
N THR A 73 4.12 32.05 0.94
CA THR A 73 3.10 32.72 1.76
C THR A 73 2.62 31.70 2.80
N PRO A 74 2.36 32.08 4.05
CA PRO A 74 1.78 31.15 5.02
C PRO A 74 0.52 30.59 4.38
N THR A 75 0.51 29.30 4.07
CA THR A 75 -0.67 28.62 3.53
C THR A 75 -1.72 28.71 4.61
N ASP A 76 -2.77 29.48 4.32
CA ASP A 76 -3.91 29.61 5.20
C ASP A 76 -4.43 28.23 5.54
N GLY A 77 -4.56 27.96 6.85
CA GLY A 77 -5.23 26.74 7.29
C GLY A 77 -6.67 26.70 6.77
N TYR A 78 -7.33 25.58 6.89
CA TYR A 78 -8.70 25.41 6.38
C TYR A 78 -9.75 26.24 7.14
N ALA A 79 -9.38 27.00 8.20
CA ALA A 79 -10.29 27.84 8.96
C ALA A 79 -11.03 28.90 8.12
N SER A 80 -10.41 29.41 7.06
CA SER A 80 -10.99 30.40 6.14
C SER A 80 -11.81 29.78 4.99
N ARG A 81 -11.88 28.45 4.91
CA ARG A 81 -12.54 27.71 3.83
C ARG A 81 -13.96 27.32 4.23
N PRO A 82 -15.02 27.93 3.63
CA PRO A 82 -16.41 27.63 3.99
C PRO A 82 -16.78 26.16 3.78
N ASP A 83 -16.31 25.55 2.70
CA ASP A 83 -16.55 24.13 2.39
C ASP A 83 -15.94 23.17 3.43
N ALA A 84 -14.73 23.45 3.90
CA ALA A 84 -14.09 22.66 4.94
C ALA A 84 -14.76 22.84 6.31
N MET A 85 -15.22 24.07 6.63
CA MET A 85 -15.94 24.35 7.87
C MET A 85 -17.34 23.75 7.89
N GLN A 86 -18.07 23.81 6.76
CA GLN A 86 -19.34 23.11 6.61
C GLN A 86 -19.18 21.60 6.78
N TRP A 87 -18.17 21.02 6.11
CA TRP A 87 -17.85 19.60 6.29
C TRP A 87 -17.54 19.27 7.76
N ALA A 88 -16.82 20.14 8.47
CA ALA A 88 -16.51 19.94 9.89
C ALA A 88 -17.76 19.89 10.76
N ASP A 89 -18.76 20.74 10.51
CA ASP A 89 -20.03 20.76 11.24
C ASP A 89 -20.84 19.47 10.96
N GLU A 90 -20.95 19.09 9.69
CA GLU A 90 -21.60 17.85 9.29
C GLU A 90 -20.91 16.62 9.86
N ALA A 91 -19.57 16.62 9.84
CA ALA A 91 -18.74 15.56 10.39
C ALA A 91 -18.88 15.45 11.91
N ALA A 92 -18.91 16.57 12.63
CA ALA A 92 -19.12 16.59 14.08
C ALA A 92 -20.46 15.91 14.45
N THR A 93 -21.53 16.25 13.74
CA THR A 93 -22.85 15.64 13.92
C THR A 93 -22.83 14.13 13.59
N ARG A 94 -22.25 13.76 12.45
CA ARG A 94 -22.15 12.36 11.99
C ARG A 94 -21.29 11.50 12.91
N MET A 95 -20.28 12.09 13.54
CA MET A 95 -19.35 11.40 14.43
C MET A 95 -19.76 11.41 15.90
N ASP A 96 -20.75 12.21 16.28
CA ASP A 96 -21.11 12.50 17.67
C ASP A 96 -19.90 13.07 18.45
N LEU A 97 -19.24 14.08 17.86
CA LEU A 97 -18.10 14.79 18.45
C LEU A 97 -18.42 16.27 18.69
N PRO A 98 -17.74 16.93 19.67
CA PRO A 98 -17.94 18.37 19.90
C PRO A 98 -17.60 19.19 18.64
N ALA A 99 -18.57 19.97 18.14
CA ALA A 99 -18.43 20.72 16.89
C ALA A 99 -17.25 21.69 16.92
N ASP A 100 -17.07 22.42 18.03
CA ASP A 100 -15.95 23.37 18.19
C ASP A 100 -14.61 22.65 18.12
N TRP A 101 -14.49 21.45 18.68
CA TRP A 101 -13.27 20.67 18.60
C TRP A 101 -12.98 20.24 17.16
N VAL A 102 -13.97 19.71 16.43
CA VAL A 102 -13.79 19.29 15.04
C VAL A 102 -13.42 20.49 14.16
N ARG A 103 -14.13 21.62 14.29
CA ARG A 103 -13.80 22.87 13.59
C ARG A 103 -12.39 23.35 13.90
N GLN A 104 -11.97 23.25 15.14
CA GLN A 104 -10.61 23.62 15.55
C GLN A 104 -9.57 22.72 14.86
N GLN A 105 -9.76 21.39 14.87
CA GLN A 105 -8.82 20.48 14.23
C GLN A 105 -8.70 20.75 12.73
N ILE A 106 -9.84 20.84 12.04
CA ILE A 106 -9.85 21.13 10.59
C ILE A 106 -9.27 22.53 10.31
N GLY A 107 -9.62 23.54 11.10
CA GLY A 107 -9.12 24.91 10.91
C GLY A 107 -7.59 25.02 11.07
N GLN A 108 -6.97 24.15 11.88
CA GLN A 108 -5.53 24.09 12.10
C GLN A 108 -4.77 23.19 11.11
N ALA A 109 -5.49 22.41 10.32
CA ALA A 109 -4.90 21.60 9.26
C ALA A 109 -4.34 22.51 8.15
N ARG A 110 -3.30 22.05 7.48
CA ARG A 110 -2.60 22.80 6.41
C ARG A 110 -2.65 22.02 5.11
N ARG A 111 -2.96 22.71 4.04
CA ARG A 111 -2.83 22.15 2.69
C ARG A 111 -1.37 21.88 2.35
N ILE A 112 -1.06 20.72 1.80
CA ILE A 112 0.29 20.33 1.38
C ILE A 112 0.28 20.03 -0.13
N PRO A 113 0.61 21.00 -1.02
CA PRO A 113 0.54 20.83 -2.47
C PRO A 113 1.39 19.67 -3.02
N LEU A 114 2.47 19.30 -2.31
CA LEU A 114 3.27 18.12 -2.66
C LEU A 114 2.44 16.82 -2.62
N ILE A 115 1.51 16.69 -1.69
CA ILE A 115 0.65 15.52 -1.57
C ILE A 115 -0.26 15.38 -2.80
N GLU A 116 -0.80 16.48 -3.32
CA GLU A 116 -1.61 16.48 -4.53
C GLU A 116 -0.84 15.94 -5.75
N GLN A 117 0.47 16.21 -5.81
CA GLN A 117 1.34 15.68 -6.87
C GLN A 117 1.66 14.20 -6.65
N LEU A 118 1.90 13.78 -5.39
CA LEU A 118 2.28 12.41 -5.06
C LEU A 118 1.16 11.39 -5.27
N VAL A 119 -0.12 11.82 -5.21
CA VAL A 119 -1.25 10.91 -5.40
C VAL A 119 -1.66 10.74 -6.85
N LEU A 120 -1.13 11.56 -7.77
CA LEU A 120 -1.40 11.39 -9.20
C LEU A 120 -0.71 10.14 -9.75
N PRO A 121 -1.36 9.40 -10.64
CA PRO A 121 -0.71 8.29 -11.35
C PRO A 121 0.51 8.79 -12.12
N ALA A 122 1.50 7.93 -12.28
CA ALA A 122 2.65 8.23 -13.13
C ALA A 122 2.18 8.60 -14.56
N PRO A 123 2.80 9.62 -15.20
CA PRO A 123 2.40 10.09 -16.54
C PRO A 123 2.50 9.00 -17.63
N SER A 124 3.36 8.01 -17.41
CA SER A 124 3.54 6.88 -18.33
C SER A 124 3.56 5.59 -17.53
N PRO A 125 2.91 4.52 -18.01
CA PRO A 125 2.99 3.23 -17.34
C PRO A 125 4.44 2.76 -17.32
N VAL A 126 5.00 2.60 -16.15
CA VAL A 126 6.29 1.94 -15.96
C VAL A 126 6.08 0.46 -16.23
N ALA A 127 6.91 -0.13 -17.10
CA ALA A 127 6.85 -1.57 -17.36
C ALA A 127 7.00 -2.35 -16.03
N LYS A 128 6.04 -3.20 -15.75
CA LYS A 128 6.07 -4.04 -14.55
C LYS A 128 7.31 -4.95 -14.61
N ASN A 129 8.15 -4.89 -13.58
CA ASN A 129 9.36 -5.71 -13.47
C ASN A 129 9.47 -6.26 -12.05
N TRP A 130 9.12 -7.53 -11.89
CA TRP A 130 9.13 -8.21 -10.60
C TRP A 130 10.56 -8.31 -10.03
N ALA A 131 11.54 -8.69 -10.81
CA ALA A 131 12.91 -8.80 -10.34
C ALA A 131 13.42 -7.47 -9.74
N ALA A 132 13.15 -6.35 -10.42
CA ALA A 132 13.50 -5.03 -9.93
C ALA A 132 12.66 -4.58 -8.72
N TYR A 133 11.39 -5.00 -8.64
CA TYR A 133 10.55 -4.73 -7.47
C TYR A 133 11.00 -5.55 -6.27
N ARG A 134 11.20 -6.84 -6.45
CA ARG A 134 11.67 -7.80 -5.46
C ARG A 134 12.99 -7.35 -4.78
N SER A 135 13.96 -6.92 -5.57
CA SER A 135 15.29 -6.51 -5.06
C SER A 135 15.25 -5.32 -4.10
N ARG A 136 14.15 -4.55 -4.06
CA ARG A 136 13.96 -3.44 -3.11
C ARG A 136 13.60 -3.90 -1.71
N PHE A 137 13.05 -5.11 -1.58
CA PHE A 137 12.55 -5.65 -0.31
C PHE A 137 13.37 -6.85 0.15
N ILE A 138 13.79 -7.72 -0.77
CA ILE A 138 14.57 -8.92 -0.45
C ILE A 138 16.06 -8.57 -0.55
N GLU A 139 16.55 -7.86 0.46
CA GLU A 139 17.95 -7.40 0.51
C GLU A 139 18.53 -7.61 1.93
N PRO A 140 19.85 -7.78 2.06
CA PRO A 140 20.47 -8.22 3.32
C PRO A 140 20.12 -7.35 4.53
N ARG A 141 20.12 -6.03 4.39
CA ARG A 141 19.83 -5.11 5.51
C ARG A 141 18.42 -5.32 6.06
N ARG A 142 17.43 -5.54 5.18
CA ARG A 142 16.03 -5.75 5.59
C ARG A 142 15.84 -7.13 6.23
N ILE A 143 16.50 -8.16 5.69
CA ILE A 143 16.49 -9.52 6.25
C ILE A 143 17.12 -9.53 7.64
N GLU A 144 18.28 -8.90 7.84
CA GLU A 144 18.92 -8.80 9.14
C GLU A 144 18.09 -7.99 10.15
N ALA A 145 17.49 -6.88 9.72
CA ALA A 145 16.58 -6.11 10.57
C ALA A 145 15.35 -6.94 10.96
N GLY A 146 14.83 -7.77 10.04
CA GLY A 146 13.74 -8.70 10.27
C GLY A 146 14.09 -9.79 11.27
N ALA A 147 15.26 -10.39 11.14
CA ALA A 147 15.75 -11.39 12.09
C ALA A 147 15.91 -10.79 13.50
N ALA A 148 16.49 -9.61 13.61
CA ALA A 148 16.60 -8.90 14.88
C ALA A 148 15.23 -8.52 15.48
N PHE A 149 14.25 -8.12 14.66
CA PHE A 149 12.88 -7.87 15.08
C PHE A 149 12.21 -9.17 15.57
N TRP A 150 12.30 -10.24 14.81
CA TRP A 150 11.74 -11.54 15.17
C TRP A 150 12.33 -12.04 16.50
N GLN A 151 13.65 -11.99 16.67
CA GLN A 151 14.30 -12.42 17.88
C GLN A 151 13.81 -11.65 19.11
N ARG A 152 13.69 -10.33 19.01
CA ARG A 152 13.21 -9.48 20.12
C ARG A 152 11.75 -9.72 20.50
N HIS A 153 10.91 -10.06 19.51
CA HIS A 153 9.46 -10.19 19.68
C HIS A 153 8.97 -11.64 19.48
N GLN A 154 9.86 -12.63 19.66
CA GLN A 154 9.56 -14.04 19.38
C GLN A 154 8.32 -14.55 20.13
N ALA A 155 8.19 -14.25 21.41
CA ALA A 155 7.06 -14.67 22.21
C ALA A 155 5.75 -14.03 21.72
N THR A 156 5.78 -12.76 21.40
CA THR A 156 4.61 -12.01 20.89
C THR A 156 4.17 -12.53 19.51
N LEU A 157 5.12 -12.80 18.62
CA LEU A 157 4.85 -13.38 17.29
C LEU A 157 4.23 -14.79 17.44
N ALA A 158 4.76 -15.63 18.32
CA ALA A 158 4.22 -16.96 18.59
C ALA A 158 2.79 -16.88 19.18
N LYS A 159 2.55 -15.94 20.13
CA LYS A 159 1.21 -15.67 20.69
C LYS A 159 0.24 -15.24 19.59
N ALA A 160 0.66 -14.36 18.68
CA ALA A 160 -0.19 -13.89 17.58
C ALA A 160 -0.50 -15.03 16.57
N GLU A 161 0.50 -15.83 16.20
CA GLU A 161 0.32 -16.99 15.33
C GLU A 161 -0.66 -18.01 15.95
N GLN A 162 -0.52 -18.30 17.24
CA GLN A 162 -1.44 -19.18 17.97
C GLN A 162 -2.87 -18.62 18.04
N ALA A 163 -3.02 -17.31 18.29
CA ALA A 163 -4.33 -16.68 18.47
C ALA A 163 -5.11 -16.49 17.16
N TYR A 164 -4.41 -16.20 16.07
CA TYR A 164 -5.04 -15.81 14.81
C TYR A 164 -4.80 -16.81 13.66
N GLY A 165 -3.90 -17.76 13.82
CA GLY A 165 -3.53 -18.73 12.78
C GLY A 165 -2.72 -18.13 11.64
N VAL A 166 -2.18 -16.92 11.80
CA VAL A 166 -1.38 -16.21 10.78
C VAL A 166 0.10 -16.46 11.09
N PRO A 167 0.88 -17.04 10.17
CA PRO A 167 2.29 -17.33 10.43
C PRO A 167 3.09 -16.08 10.80
N ALA A 168 4.00 -16.20 11.75
CA ALA A 168 4.89 -15.12 12.17
C ALA A 168 5.66 -14.52 10.98
N SER A 169 6.02 -15.34 9.97
CA SER A 169 6.67 -14.89 8.73
C SER A 169 5.84 -13.87 7.95
N ILE A 170 4.52 -14.04 7.87
CA ILE A 170 3.63 -13.09 7.18
C ILE A 170 3.56 -11.77 7.96
N ILE A 171 3.43 -11.83 9.27
CA ILE A 171 3.39 -10.63 10.13
C ILE A 171 4.71 -9.83 10.01
N VAL A 172 5.83 -10.52 10.08
CA VAL A 172 7.17 -9.93 9.90
C VAL A 172 7.34 -9.38 8.49
N GLY A 173 6.87 -10.10 7.48
CA GLY A 173 6.88 -9.64 6.08
C GLY A 173 6.14 -8.30 5.91
N ILE A 174 4.94 -8.16 6.48
CA ILE A 174 4.17 -6.90 6.45
C ILE A 174 4.97 -5.77 7.10
N ILE A 175 5.34 -5.90 8.38
CA ILE A 175 6.03 -4.82 9.12
C ILE A 175 7.38 -4.48 8.45
N GLY A 176 8.03 -5.49 7.88
CA GLY A 176 9.27 -5.33 7.13
C GLY A 176 9.10 -4.56 5.83
N VAL A 177 8.10 -4.88 5.02
CA VAL A 177 7.81 -4.17 3.75
C VAL A 177 7.36 -2.76 4.03
N GLU A 178 6.44 -2.57 4.99
CA GLU A 178 5.81 -1.28 5.27
C GLU A 178 6.80 -0.24 5.81
N THR A 179 7.53 -0.58 6.85
CA THR A 179 8.29 0.42 7.59
C THR A 179 9.75 0.08 7.85
N LEU A 180 10.26 -1.04 7.28
CA LEU A 180 11.58 -1.56 7.68
C LEU A 180 11.67 -1.68 9.21
N PHE A 181 10.65 -2.33 9.78
CA PHE A 181 10.54 -2.55 11.23
C PHE A 181 10.56 -1.24 12.06
N GLY A 182 9.81 -0.23 11.61
CA GLY A 182 9.65 1.06 12.28
C GLY A 182 10.68 2.14 11.89
N GLN A 183 11.67 1.83 11.03
CA GLN A 183 12.67 2.83 10.61
C GLN A 183 12.09 3.90 9.66
N HIS A 184 10.99 3.61 8.96
CA HIS A 184 10.40 4.47 7.92
C HIS A 184 8.88 4.55 8.04
N MET A 185 8.38 5.17 9.09
CA MET A 185 6.92 5.32 9.32
C MET A 185 6.30 6.54 8.64
N GLY A 186 7.09 7.38 7.97
CA GLY A 186 6.63 8.64 7.38
C GLY A 186 6.69 9.82 8.35
N ASN A 187 6.75 11.04 7.77
CA ASN A 187 6.93 12.29 8.54
C ASN A 187 5.84 13.34 8.25
N PHE A 188 4.85 13.03 7.42
CA PHE A 188 3.75 13.94 7.17
C PHE A 188 2.85 14.00 8.41
N ARG A 189 2.39 15.20 8.78
CA ARG A 189 1.33 15.31 9.78
C ARG A 189 0.06 14.72 9.19
N ILE A 190 -0.50 13.71 9.87
CA ILE A 190 -1.64 12.93 9.33
C ILE A 190 -2.86 13.82 9.10
N LEU A 191 -3.14 14.73 10.03
CA LEU A 191 -4.23 15.68 9.88
C LEU A 191 -4.11 16.51 8.59
N ASP A 192 -2.89 17.02 8.29
CA ASP A 192 -2.64 17.79 7.07
C ASP A 192 -2.77 16.94 5.81
N ALA A 193 -2.23 15.73 5.85
CA ALA A 193 -2.28 14.81 4.72
C ALA A 193 -3.73 14.45 4.36
N LEU A 194 -4.51 14.04 5.37
CA LEU A 194 -5.90 13.67 5.17
C LEU A 194 -6.76 14.87 4.78
N ALA A 195 -6.58 16.05 5.41
CA ALA A 195 -7.32 17.26 5.04
C ALA A 195 -7.00 17.69 3.60
N THR A 196 -5.73 17.65 3.18
CA THR A 196 -5.35 17.94 1.80
C THR A 196 -6.07 17.00 0.81
N LEU A 197 -6.09 15.71 1.10
CA LEU A 197 -6.73 14.73 0.22
C LEU A 197 -8.28 14.74 0.32
N ALA A 198 -8.83 15.20 1.44
CA ALA A 198 -10.28 15.33 1.63
C ALA A 198 -10.86 16.58 0.94
N PHE A 199 -10.10 17.68 0.86
CA PHE A 199 -10.62 18.96 0.38
C PHE A 199 -9.96 19.44 -0.91
N ASP A 200 -8.74 19.03 -1.21
CA ASP A 200 -7.97 19.48 -2.38
C ASP A 200 -7.47 18.30 -3.23
N PHE A 201 -8.24 17.22 -3.31
CA PHE A 201 -7.86 16.06 -4.12
C PHE A 201 -7.77 16.46 -5.60
N PRO A 202 -6.67 16.13 -6.31
CA PRO A 202 -6.43 16.62 -7.66
C PRO A 202 -7.46 16.07 -8.65
N GLN A 203 -8.18 16.99 -9.31
CA GLN A 203 -9.24 16.65 -10.27
C GLN A 203 -8.71 15.97 -11.56
N ALA A 204 -7.41 16.07 -11.82
CA ALA A 204 -6.75 15.33 -12.90
C ALA A 204 -6.66 13.81 -12.67
N HIS A 205 -6.92 13.35 -11.46
CA HIS A 205 -6.93 11.92 -11.15
C HIS A 205 -8.17 11.24 -11.75
N PRO A 206 -8.06 10.07 -12.43
CA PRO A 206 -9.20 9.42 -13.11
C PRO A 206 -10.40 9.11 -12.21
N ARG A 207 -10.15 8.90 -10.89
CA ARG A 207 -11.15 8.59 -9.88
C ARG A 207 -11.22 9.68 -8.80
N ALA A 208 -11.11 10.95 -9.17
CA ALA A 208 -10.96 12.06 -8.23
C ALA A 208 -12.07 12.09 -7.17
N ARG A 209 -13.34 12.07 -7.59
CA ARG A 209 -14.50 12.14 -6.68
C ARG A 209 -14.55 10.99 -5.69
N GLU A 210 -14.32 9.77 -6.17
CA GLU A 210 -14.33 8.57 -5.34
C GLU A 210 -13.20 8.60 -4.30
N ARG A 211 -12.00 9.01 -4.76
CA ARG A 211 -10.83 9.12 -3.88
C ARG A 211 -10.99 10.22 -2.84
N GLN A 212 -11.55 11.36 -3.23
CA GLN A 212 -11.83 12.46 -2.31
C GLN A 212 -12.81 12.00 -1.21
N ALA A 213 -13.92 11.35 -1.59
CA ALA A 213 -14.88 10.80 -0.63
C ALA A 213 -14.25 9.75 0.31
N PHE A 214 -13.38 8.90 -0.23
CA PHE A 214 -12.60 7.96 0.58
C PHE A 214 -11.78 8.68 1.66
N PHE A 215 -11.02 9.72 1.29
CA PHE A 215 -10.19 10.47 2.25
C PHE A 215 -11.01 11.30 3.25
N GLN A 216 -12.21 11.74 2.89
CA GLN A 216 -13.15 12.31 3.85
C GLN A 216 -13.56 11.28 4.91
N GLY A 217 -13.83 10.04 4.52
CA GLY A 217 -14.09 8.94 5.45
C GLY A 217 -12.88 8.60 6.34
N GLU A 218 -11.68 8.60 5.77
CA GLU A 218 -10.45 8.39 6.55
C GLU A 218 -10.21 9.52 7.57
N LEU A 219 -10.54 10.75 7.20
CA LEU A 219 -10.46 11.90 8.12
C LEU A 219 -11.47 11.76 9.27
N ASP A 220 -12.69 11.26 9.03
CA ASP A 220 -13.67 10.92 10.07
C ASP A 220 -13.07 9.88 11.05
N HIS A 221 -12.52 8.79 10.54
CA HIS A 221 -11.89 7.75 11.37
C HIS A 221 -10.72 8.30 12.18
N PHE A 222 -9.89 9.14 11.57
CA PHE A 222 -8.77 9.76 12.25
C PHE A 222 -9.20 10.67 13.40
N LEU A 223 -10.19 11.54 13.18
CA LEU A 223 -10.69 12.45 14.22
C LEU A 223 -11.31 11.67 15.39
N ARG A 224 -12.10 10.63 15.12
CA ARG A 224 -12.63 9.76 16.18
C ARG A 224 -11.52 9.07 16.98
N MET A 225 -10.49 8.57 16.28
CA MET A 225 -9.35 7.93 16.93
C MET A 225 -8.59 8.92 17.82
N ALA A 226 -8.27 10.10 17.32
CA ALA A 226 -7.56 11.14 18.07
C ALA A 226 -8.36 11.59 19.30
N GLN A 227 -9.67 11.79 19.16
CA GLN A 227 -10.53 12.17 20.28
C GLN A 227 -10.58 11.08 21.37
N ARG A 228 -10.72 9.81 20.97
CA ARG A 228 -10.77 8.67 21.91
C ARG A 228 -9.45 8.45 22.65
N SER A 229 -8.34 8.64 21.96
CA SER A 229 -7.01 8.44 22.56
C SER A 229 -6.64 9.56 23.55
N GLY A 230 -7.31 10.72 23.50
CA GLY A 230 -6.93 11.90 24.24
C GLY A 230 -5.62 12.56 23.78
N ASN A 231 -5.01 12.06 22.71
CA ASN A 231 -3.79 12.63 22.17
C ASN A 231 -4.10 13.82 21.25
N ASP A 232 -3.15 14.75 21.16
CA ASP A 232 -3.24 15.85 20.21
C ASP A 232 -3.26 15.31 18.77
N ALA A 233 -4.36 15.58 18.02
CA ALA A 233 -4.51 15.15 16.63
C ALA A 233 -3.37 15.67 15.72
N GLN A 234 -2.71 16.74 16.10
CA GLN A 234 -1.59 17.31 15.35
C GLN A 234 -0.26 16.59 15.60
N SER A 235 -0.17 15.70 16.60
CA SER A 235 1.04 14.96 16.95
C SER A 235 1.31 13.79 16.01
N TYR A 236 0.27 13.21 15.39
CA TYR A 236 0.38 12.00 14.58
C TYR A 236 1.16 12.25 13.29
N ARG A 237 2.12 11.35 13.03
CA ARG A 237 2.96 11.37 11.82
C ARG A 237 2.80 10.07 11.07
N GLY A 238 2.95 10.13 9.73
CA GLY A 238 2.84 8.95 8.89
C GLY A 238 3.12 9.23 7.43
N SER A 239 2.52 8.44 6.54
CA SER A 239 2.69 8.60 5.11
C SER A 239 1.93 9.83 4.57
N TYR A 240 2.28 10.25 3.37
CA TYR A 240 1.57 11.32 2.65
C TYR A 240 0.09 10.99 2.36
N ALA A 241 -0.28 9.71 2.39
CA ALA A 241 -1.66 9.24 2.18
C ALA A 241 -2.41 8.96 3.49
N GLY A 242 -1.82 9.25 4.66
CA GLY A 242 -2.49 9.11 5.95
C GLY A 242 -2.30 7.75 6.64
N ALA A 243 -1.43 6.87 6.15
CA ALA A 243 -1.11 5.61 6.80
C ALA A 243 -0.18 5.82 8.01
N MET A 244 -0.37 5.02 9.08
CA MET A 244 0.21 5.28 10.39
C MET A 244 0.86 4.05 11.04
N GLY A 245 1.91 4.31 11.83
CA GLY A 245 2.56 3.34 12.71
C GLY A 245 3.37 2.28 11.98
N LEU A 246 3.86 1.27 12.72
CA LEU A 246 4.64 0.16 12.19
C LEU A 246 3.93 -0.60 11.06
N PRO A 247 2.61 -0.88 11.14
CA PRO A 247 1.88 -1.62 10.13
C PRO A 247 1.35 -0.73 9.00
N GLN A 248 1.56 0.60 9.03
CA GLN A 248 1.03 1.55 8.06
C GLN A 248 -0.49 1.40 7.85
N PHE A 249 -1.23 1.30 8.94
CA PHE A 249 -2.69 1.27 8.89
C PHE A 249 -3.27 2.63 8.50
N MET A 250 -4.24 2.62 7.59
CA MET A 250 -5.14 3.75 7.40
C MET A 250 -6.01 3.94 8.67
N PRO A 251 -6.52 5.15 8.95
CA PRO A 251 -7.38 5.38 10.11
C PRO A 251 -8.58 4.43 10.21
N SER A 252 -9.20 4.08 9.09
CA SER A 252 -10.27 3.07 9.05
C SER A 252 -9.77 1.69 9.45
N SER A 253 -8.59 1.27 8.96
CA SER A 253 -7.98 0.00 9.34
C SER A 253 -7.61 -0.03 10.82
N TRP A 254 -7.11 1.09 11.36
CA TRP A 254 -6.88 1.23 12.81
C TRP A 254 -8.18 1.02 13.58
N SER A 255 -9.26 1.71 13.20
CA SER A 255 -10.54 1.62 13.88
C SER A 255 -11.16 0.22 13.89
N HIS A 256 -10.92 -0.58 12.84
CA HIS A 256 -11.54 -1.89 12.67
C HIS A 256 -10.67 -3.06 13.13
N TYR A 257 -9.34 -2.94 13.03
CA TYR A 257 -8.45 -4.09 13.17
C TYR A 257 -7.35 -3.92 14.20
N ALA A 258 -7.07 -2.70 14.68
CA ALA A 258 -6.07 -2.50 15.71
C ALA A 258 -6.55 -3.07 17.06
N VAL A 259 -5.63 -3.73 17.76
CA VAL A 259 -5.89 -4.36 19.07
C VAL A 259 -4.79 -3.99 20.06
N ASP A 260 -5.18 -3.84 21.31
CA ASP A 260 -4.30 -3.83 22.47
C ASP A 260 -3.85 -5.28 22.73
N PHE A 261 -2.68 -5.64 22.20
CA PHE A 261 -2.23 -7.03 22.22
C PHE A 261 -1.31 -7.37 23.41
N ASP A 262 -0.70 -6.36 24.03
CA ASP A 262 0.05 -6.53 25.28
C ASP A 262 -0.84 -6.38 26.52
N GLY A 263 -2.03 -5.77 26.38
CA GLY A 263 -3.03 -5.66 27.45
C GLY A 263 -2.76 -4.50 28.39
N ASP A 264 -2.07 -3.45 27.95
CA ASP A 264 -1.75 -2.27 28.75
C ASP A 264 -2.93 -1.26 28.85
N GLY A 265 -4.05 -1.53 28.16
CA GLY A 265 -5.24 -0.69 28.11
C GLY A 265 -5.20 0.37 27.00
N ARG A 266 -4.24 0.32 26.08
CA ARG A 266 -4.08 1.25 24.97
C ARG A 266 -3.77 0.51 23.69
N ILE A 267 -4.00 1.17 22.56
CA ILE A 267 -3.57 0.70 21.24
C ILE A 267 -2.52 1.67 20.73
N ASP A 268 -1.26 1.26 20.68
CA ASP A 268 -0.15 2.10 20.20
C ASP A 268 0.60 1.41 19.06
N LEU A 269 0.16 1.62 17.83
CA LEU A 269 0.83 1.07 16.63
C LEU A 269 2.13 1.79 16.27
N PHE A 270 2.50 2.86 16.99
CA PHE A 270 3.76 3.57 16.78
C PHE A 270 4.89 3.01 17.65
N ASN A 271 4.61 2.76 18.93
CA ASN A 271 5.64 2.46 19.93
C ASN A 271 5.49 1.07 20.56
N SER A 272 4.31 0.41 20.43
CA SER A 272 4.12 -0.97 20.85
C SER A 272 4.25 -1.95 19.67
N PRO A 273 5.40 -2.62 19.50
CA PRO A 273 5.50 -3.72 18.53
C PRO A 273 4.53 -4.85 18.79
N ALA A 274 4.09 -5.04 20.04
CA ALA A 274 3.10 -6.05 20.40
C ALA A 274 1.75 -5.75 19.75
N ASP A 275 1.27 -4.51 19.89
CA ASP A 275 0.02 -4.08 19.26
C ASP A 275 0.09 -4.14 17.73
N ALA A 276 1.23 -3.73 17.16
CA ALA A 276 1.44 -3.81 15.72
C ALA A 276 1.38 -5.27 15.23
N ILE A 277 2.04 -6.20 15.91
CA ILE A 277 2.02 -7.65 15.60
C ILE A 277 0.60 -8.20 15.71
N GLY A 278 -0.07 -7.95 16.83
CA GLY A 278 -1.43 -8.41 17.06
C GLY A 278 -2.42 -7.83 16.05
N SER A 279 -2.30 -6.55 15.75
CA SER A 279 -3.17 -5.85 14.80
C SER A 279 -3.00 -6.34 13.37
N VAL A 280 -1.79 -6.62 12.91
CA VAL A 280 -1.53 -7.24 11.59
C VAL A 280 -2.16 -8.64 11.54
N ALA A 281 -2.01 -9.45 12.59
CA ALA A 281 -2.59 -10.78 12.64
C ALA A 281 -4.13 -10.72 12.66
N ASN A 282 -4.72 -9.79 13.44
CA ASN A 282 -6.17 -9.56 13.48
C ASN A 282 -6.73 -9.07 12.13
N TYR A 283 -5.99 -8.22 11.43
CA TYR A 283 -6.33 -7.81 10.06
C TYR A 283 -6.50 -9.03 9.14
N PHE A 284 -5.51 -9.92 9.10
CA PHE A 284 -5.59 -11.11 8.25
C PHE A 284 -6.70 -12.06 8.69
N LYS A 285 -6.95 -12.21 9.99
CA LYS A 285 -8.11 -12.96 10.51
C LYS A 285 -9.43 -12.39 9.97
N ALA A 286 -9.59 -11.07 9.98
CA ALA A 286 -10.77 -10.39 9.45
C ALA A 286 -10.92 -10.58 7.94
N PHE A 287 -9.81 -10.68 7.20
CA PHE A 287 -9.77 -10.97 5.78
C PHE A 287 -9.70 -12.47 5.45
N GLN A 288 -10.25 -13.31 6.33
CA GLN A 288 -10.49 -14.74 6.10
C GLN A 288 -9.21 -15.58 5.91
N TRP A 289 -8.12 -15.21 6.57
CA TRP A 289 -6.92 -16.03 6.58
C TRP A 289 -7.25 -17.46 7.05
N LYS A 290 -6.80 -18.45 6.30
CA LYS A 290 -7.00 -19.87 6.58
C LYS A 290 -5.71 -20.46 7.15
N ALA A 291 -5.74 -20.82 8.44
CA ALA A 291 -4.59 -21.42 9.11
C ALA A 291 -4.16 -22.72 8.40
N GLY A 292 -2.85 -22.91 8.24
CA GLY A 292 -2.28 -24.08 7.58
C GLY A 292 -2.37 -24.10 6.05
N MET A 293 -3.12 -23.19 5.41
CA MET A 293 -3.16 -23.08 3.96
C MET A 293 -1.93 -22.27 3.49
N PRO A 294 -1.14 -22.76 2.52
CA PRO A 294 -0.06 -21.98 1.93
C PRO A 294 -0.62 -20.77 1.16
N THR A 295 0.20 -19.74 0.96
CA THR A 295 -0.19 -18.55 0.19
C THR A 295 -0.27 -18.84 -1.32
N HIS A 296 0.58 -19.69 -1.82
CA HIS A 296 0.64 -20.05 -3.25
C HIS A 296 1.34 -21.39 -3.45
N TYR A 297 1.22 -21.91 -4.66
CA TYR A 297 1.93 -23.09 -5.13
C TYR A 297 2.74 -22.75 -6.39
N PRO A 298 3.84 -23.47 -6.67
CA PRO A 298 4.46 -23.46 -7.98
C PRO A 298 3.47 -23.91 -9.05
N VAL A 299 3.54 -23.25 -10.21
CA VAL A 299 2.75 -23.63 -11.40
C VAL A 299 3.62 -23.53 -12.64
N THR A 300 3.44 -24.49 -13.55
CA THR A 300 4.04 -24.41 -14.89
C THR A 300 2.95 -24.08 -15.90
N VAL A 301 3.21 -23.10 -16.75
CA VAL A 301 2.37 -22.74 -17.90
C VAL A 301 3.17 -22.89 -19.18
N THR A 302 2.55 -23.42 -20.22
CA THR A 302 3.20 -23.65 -21.52
C THR A 302 2.53 -22.78 -22.57
N PRO A 303 3.24 -21.82 -23.19
CA PRO A 303 2.67 -20.98 -24.25
C PRO A 303 2.02 -21.84 -25.35
N GLY A 304 0.82 -21.45 -25.77
CA GLY A 304 0.05 -22.16 -26.80
C GLY A 304 -0.67 -23.42 -26.32
N GLN A 305 -0.38 -23.93 -25.11
CA GLN A 305 -1.09 -25.05 -24.50
C GLN A 305 -1.97 -24.65 -23.29
N THR A 306 -1.58 -23.57 -22.62
CA THR A 306 -2.31 -23.01 -21.49
C THR A 306 -3.24 -21.89 -21.95
N ASP A 307 -4.51 -21.94 -21.54
CA ASP A 307 -5.52 -20.90 -21.78
C ASP A 307 -5.26 -19.70 -20.84
N MET A 308 -4.23 -18.93 -21.22
CA MET A 308 -3.75 -17.79 -20.42
C MET A 308 -4.80 -16.68 -20.28
N ASP A 309 -5.58 -16.43 -21.33
CA ASP A 309 -6.58 -15.36 -21.34
C ASP A 309 -7.67 -15.65 -20.29
N THR A 310 -8.16 -16.87 -20.22
CA THR A 310 -9.16 -17.26 -19.22
C THR A 310 -8.56 -17.27 -17.81
N LEU A 311 -7.35 -17.83 -17.65
CA LEU A 311 -6.74 -17.97 -16.32
C LEU A 311 -6.32 -16.62 -15.70
N LEU A 312 -5.93 -15.65 -16.52
CA LEU A 312 -5.52 -14.31 -16.07
C LEU A 312 -6.68 -13.31 -15.96
N ALA A 313 -7.84 -13.60 -16.55
CA ALA A 313 -8.99 -12.70 -16.54
C ALA A 313 -9.47 -12.28 -15.14
N PRO A 314 -9.48 -13.16 -14.11
CA PRO A 314 -9.85 -12.77 -12.75
C PRO A 314 -8.78 -11.96 -11.98
N ASP A 315 -7.62 -11.72 -12.57
CA ASP A 315 -6.47 -11.08 -11.93
C ASP A 315 -6.04 -11.85 -10.67
N ILE A 316 -6.04 -11.22 -9.52
CA ILE A 316 -5.63 -11.81 -8.23
C ILE A 316 -6.74 -12.59 -7.52
N LEU A 317 -7.94 -12.66 -8.07
CA LEU A 317 -9.09 -13.29 -7.42
C LEU A 317 -9.05 -14.81 -7.56
N PRO A 318 -8.98 -15.60 -6.48
CA PRO A 318 -9.09 -17.06 -6.54
C PRO A 318 -10.45 -17.45 -7.11
N THR A 319 -10.45 -18.09 -8.29
CA THR A 319 -11.67 -18.32 -9.07
C THR A 319 -11.80 -19.77 -9.55
N PHE A 320 -10.68 -20.46 -9.71
CA PHE A 320 -10.64 -21.77 -10.34
C PHE A 320 -10.41 -22.88 -9.30
N SER A 321 -11.24 -23.93 -9.34
CA SER A 321 -10.90 -25.19 -8.66
C SER A 321 -9.64 -25.80 -9.28
N VAL A 322 -8.98 -26.71 -8.58
CA VAL A 322 -7.80 -27.45 -9.11
C VAL A 322 -8.11 -28.09 -10.46
N GLU A 323 -9.27 -28.75 -10.57
CA GLU A 323 -9.72 -29.38 -11.82
C GLU A 323 -9.90 -28.34 -12.94
N SER A 324 -10.63 -27.25 -12.68
CA SER A 324 -10.84 -26.19 -13.67
C SER A 324 -9.53 -25.50 -14.06
N PHE A 325 -8.59 -25.32 -13.11
CA PHE A 325 -7.29 -24.72 -13.33
C PHE A 325 -6.40 -25.59 -14.24
N THR A 326 -6.34 -26.90 -13.95
CA THR A 326 -5.54 -27.87 -14.72
C THR A 326 -6.14 -28.18 -16.09
N SER A 327 -7.49 -28.23 -16.21
CA SER A 327 -8.14 -28.41 -17.51
C SER A 327 -7.87 -27.31 -18.53
N LYS A 328 -7.46 -26.12 -18.04
CA LYS A 328 -6.99 -24.99 -18.84
C LYS A 328 -5.49 -25.03 -19.17
N GLY A 329 -4.84 -26.15 -18.90
CA GLY A 329 -3.43 -26.39 -19.24
C GLY A 329 -2.41 -25.87 -18.23
N ALA A 330 -2.82 -25.31 -17.09
CA ALA A 330 -1.91 -24.99 -16.00
C ALA A 330 -1.51 -26.28 -15.26
N GLN A 331 -0.20 -26.49 -15.09
CA GLN A 331 0.32 -27.72 -14.48
C GLN A 331 0.66 -27.48 -13.01
N LEU A 332 -0.04 -28.19 -12.13
CA LEU A 332 0.21 -28.23 -10.69
C LEU A 332 0.90 -29.54 -10.31
N GLN A 333 1.65 -29.55 -9.20
CA GLN A 333 2.36 -30.71 -8.70
C GLN A 333 2.24 -30.85 -7.17
N GLY A 334 2.38 -32.09 -6.69
CA GLY A 334 2.45 -32.40 -5.26
C GLY A 334 1.21 -31.92 -4.48
N PRO A 335 1.40 -31.20 -3.35
CA PRO A 335 0.30 -30.74 -2.51
C PRO A 335 -0.72 -29.83 -3.21
N ALA A 336 -0.30 -29.14 -4.28
CA ALA A 336 -1.20 -28.26 -5.05
C ALA A 336 -2.37 -29.02 -5.69
N LEU A 337 -2.17 -30.30 -6.06
CA LEU A 337 -3.20 -31.15 -6.62
C LEU A 337 -4.30 -31.54 -5.61
N GLN A 338 -4.03 -31.40 -4.32
CA GLN A 338 -4.94 -31.70 -3.22
C GLN A 338 -5.54 -30.43 -2.59
N HIS A 339 -5.31 -29.27 -3.20
CA HIS A 339 -5.88 -28.03 -2.70
C HIS A 339 -7.40 -28.02 -2.79
N ASN A 340 -8.08 -27.77 -1.67
CA ASN A 340 -9.55 -27.81 -1.58
C ASN A 340 -10.22 -26.44 -1.73
N GLY A 341 -9.44 -25.40 -2.05
CA GLY A 341 -9.94 -24.04 -2.27
C GLY A 341 -9.91 -23.62 -3.73
N LEU A 342 -10.00 -22.33 -3.94
CA LEU A 342 -9.88 -21.73 -5.25
C LEU A 342 -8.47 -21.21 -5.49
N LEU A 343 -8.04 -21.20 -6.74
CA LEU A 343 -6.75 -20.74 -7.20
C LEU A 343 -6.92 -19.56 -8.18
N ALA A 344 -5.93 -18.66 -8.20
CA ALA A 344 -5.74 -17.64 -9.22
C ALA A 344 -4.39 -17.85 -9.91
N LEU A 345 -4.31 -17.68 -11.23
CA LEU A 345 -3.01 -17.58 -11.90
C LEU A 345 -2.44 -16.20 -11.74
N ILE A 346 -1.34 -16.10 -11.00
CA ILE A 346 -0.66 -14.83 -10.72
C ILE A 346 0.51 -14.66 -11.67
N GLU A 347 0.46 -13.61 -12.50
CA GLU A 347 1.55 -13.23 -13.40
C GLU A 347 2.48 -12.21 -12.73
N LEU A 348 3.77 -12.49 -12.74
CA LEU A 348 4.84 -11.62 -12.28
C LEU A 348 5.74 -11.26 -13.48
N ARG A 349 5.44 -10.14 -14.15
CA ARG A 349 6.20 -9.68 -15.33
C ARG A 349 7.59 -9.23 -14.94
N ASN A 350 8.58 -9.55 -15.77
CA ASN A 350 9.98 -9.25 -15.56
C ASN A 350 10.54 -8.28 -16.63
N GLY A 351 9.79 -7.23 -16.95
CA GLY A 351 10.15 -6.30 -18.02
C GLY A 351 10.08 -7.00 -19.37
N GLU A 352 11.21 -7.07 -20.08
CA GLU A 352 11.33 -7.78 -21.37
C GLU A 352 11.61 -9.27 -21.22
N ALA A 353 12.01 -9.73 -20.03
CA ALA A 353 12.21 -11.15 -19.77
C ALA A 353 10.88 -11.89 -19.58
N ALA A 354 10.93 -13.22 -19.71
CA ALA A 354 9.76 -14.07 -19.50
C ALA A 354 9.15 -13.85 -18.13
N PRO A 355 7.83 -13.74 -18.02
CA PRO A 355 7.14 -13.64 -16.74
C PRO A 355 7.27 -14.92 -15.93
N SER A 356 7.20 -14.78 -14.61
CA SER A 356 7.06 -15.89 -13.68
C SER A 356 5.59 -16.04 -13.27
N TYR A 357 5.20 -17.25 -12.91
CA TYR A 357 3.81 -17.54 -12.52
C TYR A 357 3.75 -18.31 -11.20
N VAL A 358 2.73 -18.05 -10.40
CA VAL A 358 2.38 -18.83 -9.23
C VAL A 358 0.86 -19.07 -9.19
N ALA A 359 0.43 -20.19 -8.59
CA ALA A 359 -0.97 -20.46 -8.31
C ALA A 359 -1.30 -19.91 -6.91
N GLY A 360 -1.87 -18.69 -6.85
CA GLY A 360 -2.25 -18.01 -5.61
C GLY A 360 -3.50 -18.63 -5.01
N THR A 361 -3.49 -18.86 -3.70
CA THR A 361 -4.63 -19.36 -2.92
C THR A 361 -5.45 -18.20 -2.35
N GLU A 362 -6.47 -18.51 -1.55
CA GLU A 362 -7.21 -17.49 -0.79
C GLU A 362 -6.32 -16.75 0.22
N ASN A 363 -5.26 -17.39 0.76
CA ASN A 363 -4.30 -16.71 1.62
C ASN A 363 -3.40 -15.74 0.85
N PHE A 364 -3.05 -16.04 -0.40
CA PHE A 364 -2.41 -15.04 -1.27
C PHE A 364 -3.31 -13.83 -1.46
N TYR A 365 -4.58 -14.08 -1.76
CA TYR A 365 -5.57 -13.02 -1.90
C TYR A 365 -5.73 -12.21 -0.62
N ALA A 366 -5.73 -12.86 0.57
CA ALA A 366 -5.77 -12.15 1.84
C ALA A 366 -4.59 -11.17 1.99
N VAL A 367 -3.37 -11.55 1.55
CA VAL A 367 -2.22 -10.62 1.56
C VAL A 367 -2.45 -9.45 0.61
N THR A 368 -3.05 -9.66 -0.56
CA THR A 368 -3.36 -8.57 -1.49
C THR A 368 -4.41 -7.59 -0.96
N ARG A 369 -5.18 -7.96 0.08
CA ARG A 369 -6.14 -7.04 0.73
C ARG A 369 -5.44 -5.92 1.50
N TYR A 370 -4.21 -6.14 1.94
CA TYR A 370 -3.39 -5.11 2.58
C TYR A 370 -2.95 -4.03 1.58
N ASN A 371 -2.55 -4.46 0.40
CA ASN A 371 -2.28 -3.60 -0.76
C ASN A 371 -2.63 -4.38 -2.03
N TRP A 372 -3.50 -3.85 -2.87
CA TRP A 372 -4.05 -4.51 -4.07
C TRP A 372 -3.00 -4.67 -5.17
N SER A 373 -2.03 -5.55 -4.92
CA SER A 373 -0.92 -5.82 -5.83
C SER A 373 -0.33 -7.21 -5.60
N SER A 374 -0.25 -8.03 -6.67
CA SER A 374 0.45 -9.30 -6.63
C SER A 374 1.94 -9.17 -6.29
N TYR A 375 2.58 -8.09 -6.75
CA TYR A 375 3.99 -7.80 -6.45
C TYR A 375 4.22 -7.51 -4.98
N TYR A 376 3.32 -6.72 -4.39
CA TYR A 376 3.35 -6.46 -2.96
C TYR A 376 3.17 -7.76 -2.15
N ALA A 377 2.17 -8.56 -2.50
CA ALA A 377 1.90 -9.82 -1.80
C ALA A 377 3.10 -10.76 -1.85
N MET A 378 3.72 -10.93 -3.04
CA MET A 378 4.94 -11.74 -3.16
C MET A 378 6.11 -11.16 -2.37
N ALA A 379 6.30 -9.82 -2.35
CA ALA A 379 7.38 -9.21 -1.58
C ALA A 379 7.21 -9.45 -0.07
N VAL A 380 5.98 -9.34 0.44
CA VAL A 380 5.68 -9.67 1.85
C VAL A 380 5.99 -11.14 2.16
N ILE A 381 5.51 -12.04 1.31
CA ILE A 381 5.66 -13.49 1.49
C ILE A 381 7.15 -13.86 1.44
N GLU A 382 7.87 -13.43 0.40
CA GLU A 382 9.29 -13.78 0.22
C GLU A 382 10.19 -13.13 1.28
N LEU A 383 9.90 -11.88 1.71
CA LEU A 383 10.65 -11.28 2.81
C LEU A 383 10.44 -12.07 4.11
N GLY A 384 9.19 -12.41 4.42
CA GLY A 384 8.89 -13.21 5.61
C GLY A 384 9.57 -14.57 5.60
N GLN A 385 9.59 -15.24 4.45
CA GLN A 385 10.33 -16.51 4.27
C GLN A 385 11.85 -16.34 4.44
N ALA A 386 12.45 -15.35 3.77
CA ALA A 386 13.87 -15.08 3.88
C ALA A 386 14.31 -14.74 5.32
N VAL A 387 13.45 -14.05 6.09
CA VAL A 387 13.70 -13.80 7.52
C VAL A 387 13.55 -15.08 8.33
N ALA A 388 12.54 -15.93 8.07
CA ALA A 388 12.37 -17.22 8.73
C ALA A 388 13.56 -18.16 8.49
N GLU A 389 14.01 -18.27 7.24
CA GLU A 389 15.22 -19.03 6.86
C GLU A 389 16.46 -18.51 7.58
N ARG A 390 16.64 -17.20 7.68
CA ARG A 390 17.73 -16.57 8.44
C ARG A 390 17.67 -16.90 9.94
N MET A 391 16.48 -17.18 10.47
CA MET A 391 16.23 -17.61 11.85
C MET A 391 16.35 -19.14 12.03
N GLY A 392 16.61 -19.91 10.96
CA GLY A 392 16.66 -21.40 11.00
C GLY A 392 15.27 -22.04 11.18
N ARG A 393 14.24 -21.44 10.64
CA ARG A 393 12.83 -21.85 10.74
C ARG A 393 12.23 -22.16 9.39
#